data_9a88c9313a284d5f3fb3bdd473eb1e7e
#
_entry.id   9a88c9313a284d5f3fb3bdd473eb1e7e
#
_cell.length_a   1.000
_cell.length_b   1.000
_cell.length_c   1.000
_cell.angle_alpha   90.00
_cell.angle_beta   90.00
_cell.angle_gamma   90.00
#
_symmetry.space_group_name_H-M   'P 1'
#
loop_
_entity.id
_entity.type
_entity.pdbx_description
1 polymer ?
#
loop_
_entity_poly.entity_id
_entity_poly.type
_entity_poly.pdbx_seq_one_letter_code
_entity_poly.pdbx_strand_id
1 'polypeptide(L)'
;MRFLIALVLTLTTLAASAQDYYREKRWSDQIVPGLVVGEAVWITQKNDHKFLSLWTEAENTRGAIILAHGRGWSPDFELYGVLRVKLAEAGYSTLSIQLPVLGGGAKIGDYIPTYGEAAERFQLAADWLKAKGFKNISIVSHSLGATMANQY
;
A
#
# COMPACT_ATOMS: atom_id res chain seq x y z
N MET A 1 -46.33 21.08 37.58
CA MET A 1 -44.87 20.93 37.44
C MET A 1 -44.58 19.83 36.41
N ARG A 2 -44.14 20.25 35.21
CA ARG A 2 -43.77 19.33 34.12
C ARG A 2 -42.24 19.17 34.13
N PHE A 3 -41.73 18.00 34.48
CA PHE A 3 -40.30 17.69 34.37
C PHE A 3 -39.98 17.36 32.92
N LEU A 4 -39.18 18.19 32.25
CA LEU A 4 -38.51 17.91 30.98
C LEU A 4 -37.29 17.07 31.29
N ILE A 5 -37.32 15.81 30.91
CA ILE A 5 -36.14 14.94 30.92
C ILE A 5 -35.39 15.19 29.63
N ALA A 6 -34.28 15.91 29.69
CA ALA A 6 -33.37 16.09 28.56
C ALA A 6 -32.55 14.81 28.39
N LEU A 7 -32.82 14.05 27.33
CA LEU A 7 -32.03 12.91 26.91
C LEU A 7 -30.75 13.41 26.21
N VAL A 8 -29.64 13.40 26.93
CA VAL A 8 -28.32 13.71 26.33
C VAL A 8 -27.83 12.47 25.59
N LEU A 9 -27.97 12.47 24.26
CA LEU A 9 -27.36 11.47 23.37
C LEU A 9 -25.85 11.74 23.31
N THR A 10 -25.05 11.02 24.06
CA THR A 10 -23.59 11.01 23.88
C THR A 10 -23.25 10.18 22.62
N LEU A 11 -23.02 10.88 21.50
CA LEU A 11 -22.36 10.28 20.32
C LEU A 11 -20.92 9.92 20.71
N THR A 12 -20.68 8.67 21.06
CA THR A 12 -19.31 8.13 21.06
C THR A 12 -18.88 7.96 19.61
N THR A 13 -18.14 8.92 19.09
CA THR A 13 -17.41 8.75 17.83
C THR A 13 -16.36 7.68 18.08
N LEU A 14 -16.62 6.46 17.61
CA LEU A 14 -15.55 5.49 17.38
C LEU A 14 -14.58 6.15 16.40
N ALA A 15 -13.44 6.62 16.90
CA ALA A 15 -12.34 7.02 16.05
C ALA A 15 -11.90 5.75 15.31
N ALA A 16 -12.44 5.53 14.12
CA ALA A 16 -11.86 4.57 13.20
C ALA A 16 -10.39 4.97 13.06
N SER A 17 -9.48 4.03 13.31
CA SER A 17 -8.04 4.28 13.15
C SER A 17 -7.82 4.62 11.69
N ALA A 18 -7.77 5.91 11.40
CA ALA A 18 -7.60 6.40 10.05
C ALA A 18 -6.18 6.06 9.61
N GLN A 19 -6.04 5.71 8.33
CA GLN A 19 -4.78 5.59 7.62
C GLN A 19 -3.85 6.77 7.94
N ASP A 20 -2.58 6.50 8.22
CA ASP A 20 -1.57 7.53 8.52
C ASP A 20 -0.88 8.01 7.22
N TYR A 21 -1.57 8.82 6.44
CA TYR A 21 -1.05 9.41 5.20
C TYR A 21 0.17 10.31 5.43
N TYR A 22 0.31 10.90 6.63
CA TYR A 22 1.48 11.68 6.96
C TYR A 22 2.73 10.79 7.10
N ARG A 23 2.58 9.60 7.64
CA ARG A 23 3.66 8.60 7.72
C ARG A 23 4.05 8.09 6.33
N GLU A 24 3.08 7.82 5.45
CA GLU A 24 3.36 7.47 4.05
C GLU A 24 4.15 8.58 3.35
N LYS A 25 3.71 9.82 3.51
CA LYS A 25 4.40 10.98 2.93
C LYS A 25 5.84 11.10 3.43
N ARG A 26 6.09 10.98 4.72
CA ARG A 26 7.46 11.02 5.27
C ARG A 26 8.36 9.93 4.69
N TRP A 27 7.82 8.73 4.47
CA TRP A 27 8.58 7.65 3.85
C TRP A 27 8.87 7.93 2.38
N SER A 28 7.90 8.40 1.62
CA SER A 28 8.13 8.75 0.23
C SER A 28 9.13 9.90 0.08
N ASP A 29 9.08 10.90 0.95
CA ASP A 29 10.05 12.01 0.98
C ASP A 29 11.50 11.54 1.25
N GLN A 30 11.67 10.40 1.94
CA GLN A 30 12.98 9.78 2.20
C GLN A 30 13.40 8.83 1.07
N ILE A 31 12.47 8.04 0.53
CA ILE A 31 12.74 7.01 -0.47
C ILE A 31 13.05 7.63 -1.83
N VAL A 32 12.19 8.54 -2.30
CA VAL A 32 12.25 9.04 -3.68
C VAL A 32 13.58 9.71 -4.02
N PRO A 33 14.16 10.58 -3.18
CA PRO A 33 15.46 11.19 -3.48
C PRO A 33 16.63 10.21 -3.48
N GLY A 34 16.51 9.09 -2.76
CA GLY A 34 17.54 8.04 -2.66
C GLY A 34 17.37 6.89 -3.64
N LEU A 35 16.37 6.92 -4.52
CA LEU A 35 16.06 5.84 -5.43
C LEU A 35 17.10 5.74 -6.55
N VAL A 36 17.92 4.67 -6.54
CA VAL A 36 19.01 4.46 -7.51
C VAL A 36 18.54 3.59 -8.69
N VAL A 37 17.66 2.62 -8.44
CA VAL A 37 17.16 1.69 -9.45
C VAL A 37 15.64 1.77 -9.53
N GLY A 38 15.12 1.84 -10.75
CA GLY A 38 13.68 2.00 -11.02
C GLY A 38 13.22 3.46 -10.92
N GLU A 39 11.92 3.64 -10.90
CA GLU A 39 11.29 4.95 -10.86
C GLU A 39 10.15 5.01 -9.85
N ALA A 40 9.91 6.20 -9.30
CA ALA A 40 8.77 6.45 -8.43
C ALA A 40 7.51 6.70 -9.26
N VAL A 41 6.47 5.93 -9.02
CA VAL A 41 5.15 6.05 -9.64
C VAL A 41 4.13 6.41 -8.57
N TRP A 42 3.33 7.43 -8.84
CA TRP A 42 2.25 7.85 -7.95
C TRP A 42 0.91 7.41 -8.54
N ILE A 43 0.21 6.53 -7.82
CA ILE A 43 -1.08 6.01 -8.24
C ILE A 43 -2.17 6.68 -7.39
N THR A 44 -3.20 7.22 -8.06
CA THR A 44 -4.27 7.98 -7.42
C THR A 44 -5.44 7.07 -7.06
N GLN A 45 -5.87 7.12 -5.78
CA GLN A 45 -7.05 6.44 -5.25
C GLN A 45 -8.33 7.26 -5.50
N LYS A 46 -9.50 6.66 -5.27
CA LYS A 46 -10.81 7.32 -5.45
C LYS A 46 -11.02 8.54 -4.55
N ASN A 47 -10.32 8.59 -3.41
CA ASN A 47 -10.34 9.72 -2.47
C ASN A 47 -9.30 10.80 -2.79
N ASP A 48 -8.75 10.80 -4.02
CA ASP A 48 -7.69 11.69 -4.51
C ASP A 48 -6.33 11.54 -3.80
N HIS A 49 -6.19 10.62 -2.84
CA HIS A 49 -4.89 10.30 -2.25
C HIS A 49 -4.00 9.61 -3.27
N LYS A 50 -2.70 9.97 -3.28
CA LYS A 50 -1.69 9.34 -4.13
C LYS A 50 -0.73 8.54 -3.28
N PHE A 51 -0.65 7.25 -3.54
CA PHE A 51 0.32 6.38 -2.87
C PHE A 51 1.54 6.10 -3.74
N LEU A 52 2.69 6.01 -3.09
CA LEU A 52 3.96 5.69 -3.75
C LEU A 52 3.97 4.23 -4.21
N SER A 53 4.41 4.02 -5.44
CA SER A 53 4.78 2.72 -5.97
C SER A 53 6.16 2.83 -6.61
N LEU A 54 6.98 1.80 -6.50
CA LEU A 54 8.32 1.76 -7.09
C LEU A 54 8.30 0.78 -8.25
N TRP A 55 8.42 1.30 -9.47
CA TRP A 55 8.50 0.52 -10.68
C TRP A 55 9.95 0.15 -10.99
N THR A 56 10.21 -1.12 -11.27
CA THR A 56 11.52 -1.59 -11.76
C THR A 56 11.27 -2.50 -12.96
N GLU A 57 11.64 -2.03 -14.13
CA GLU A 57 11.45 -2.74 -15.38
C GLU A 57 12.53 -3.79 -15.60
N ALA A 58 12.14 -4.96 -16.06
CA ALA A 58 13.05 -6.00 -16.52
C ALA A 58 13.32 -5.85 -18.02
N GLU A 59 14.56 -5.99 -18.45
CA GLU A 59 14.97 -5.83 -19.85
C GLU A 59 14.22 -6.78 -20.80
N ASN A 60 14.06 -8.07 -20.40
CA ASN A 60 13.34 -9.09 -21.15
C ASN A 60 12.25 -9.70 -20.26
N THR A 61 11.17 -8.96 -20.07
CA THR A 61 10.17 -9.31 -19.06
C THR A 61 9.34 -10.54 -19.44
N ARG A 62 9.16 -11.45 -18.48
CA ARG A 62 8.27 -12.62 -18.55
C ARG A 62 6.89 -12.33 -17.96
N GLY A 63 6.75 -11.24 -17.22
CA GLY A 63 5.54 -10.84 -16.53
C GLY A 63 5.83 -9.78 -15.49
N ALA A 64 4.82 -9.34 -14.76
CA ALA A 64 4.96 -8.34 -13.72
C ALA A 64 4.61 -8.92 -12.34
N ILE A 65 5.26 -8.38 -11.30
CA ILE A 65 5.03 -8.77 -9.91
C ILE A 65 4.71 -7.52 -9.09
N ILE A 66 3.55 -7.53 -8.43
CA ILE A 66 3.23 -6.57 -7.39
C ILE A 66 3.88 -7.04 -6.09
N LEU A 67 4.70 -6.19 -5.49
CA LEU A 67 5.32 -6.44 -4.19
C LEU A 67 4.56 -5.71 -3.09
N ALA A 68 4.17 -6.43 -2.05
CA ALA A 68 3.32 -5.94 -0.98
C ALA A 68 3.96 -6.17 0.39
N HIS A 69 4.39 -5.08 1.02
CA HIS A 69 5.15 -5.09 2.26
C HIS A 69 4.33 -5.47 3.50
N GLY A 70 5.01 -5.82 4.58
CA GLY A 70 4.41 -6.12 5.88
C GLY A 70 4.02 -4.88 6.69
N ARG A 71 3.50 -5.11 7.89
CA ARG A 71 3.05 -4.07 8.82
C ARG A 71 4.17 -3.08 9.15
N GLY A 72 3.90 -1.80 8.98
CA GLY A 72 4.81 -0.72 9.36
C GLY A 72 6.05 -0.58 8.48
N TRP A 73 6.07 -1.22 7.30
CA TRP A 73 7.12 -1.14 6.30
C TRP A 73 6.71 -0.27 5.12
N SER A 74 7.66 -0.02 4.22
CA SER A 74 7.49 0.78 3.01
C SER A 74 7.85 -0.03 1.76
N PRO A 75 7.56 0.48 0.54
CA PRO A 75 7.87 -0.21 -0.71
C PRO A 75 9.35 -0.50 -0.94
N ASP A 76 10.26 0.21 -0.27
CA ASP A 76 11.71 0.05 -0.41
C ASP A 76 12.38 -0.48 0.86
N PHE A 77 11.60 -0.87 1.88
CA PHE A 77 12.16 -1.30 3.16
C PHE A 77 12.92 -2.62 3.00
N GLU A 78 14.23 -2.63 3.31
CA GLU A 78 15.12 -3.80 3.34
C GLU A 78 14.87 -4.83 2.24
N LEU A 79 14.14 -5.92 2.58
CA LEU A 79 13.81 -7.01 1.67
C LEU A 79 13.21 -6.52 0.34
N TYR A 80 12.34 -5.51 0.37
CA TYR A 80 11.63 -5.07 -0.83
C TYR A 80 12.52 -4.26 -1.76
N GLY A 81 13.43 -3.46 -1.23
CA GLY A 81 14.45 -2.78 -2.01
C GLY A 81 15.33 -3.76 -2.78
N VAL A 82 15.75 -4.86 -2.12
CA VAL A 82 16.54 -5.91 -2.76
C VAL A 82 15.68 -6.73 -3.72
N LEU A 83 14.49 -7.14 -3.29
CA LEU A 83 13.63 -8.07 -4.04
C LEU A 83 13.17 -7.48 -5.38
N ARG A 84 12.77 -6.19 -5.41
CA ARG A 84 12.33 -5.53 -6.64
C ARG A 84 13.43 -5.52 -7.71
N VAL A 85 14.70 -5.33 -7.31
CA VAL A 85 15.85 -5.35 -8.23
C VAL A 85 16.17 -6.77 -8.67
N LYS A 86 16.26 -7.71 -7.72
CA LYS A 86 16.61 -9.11 -8.04
C LYS A 86 15.57 -9.81 -8.91
N LEU A 87 14.30 -9.52 -8.73
CA LEU A 87 13.25 -10.05 -9.60
C LEU A 87 13.33 -9.44 -11.00
N ALA A 88 13.65 -8.13 -11.12
CA ALA A 88 13.85 -7.50 -12.42
C ALA A 88 15.07 -8.10 -13.15
N GLU A 89 16.18 -8.33 -12.46
CA GLU A 89 17.35 -9.06 -12.99
C GLU A 89 16.98 -10.48 -13.45
N ALA A 90 16.04 -11.15 -12.76
CA ALA A 90 15.53 -12.46 -13.13
C ALA A 90 14.46 -12.45 -14.25
N GLY A 91 14.16 -11.30 -14.83
CA GLY A 91 13.22 -11.14 -15.94
C GLY A 91 11.77 -10.95 -15.52
N TYR A 92 11.50 -10.42 -14.32
CA TYR A 92 10.17 -10.05 -13.87
C TYR A 92 10.12 -8.57 -13.51
N SER A 93 9.40 -7.78 -14.27
CA SER A 93 9.18 -6.38 -13.92
C SER A 93 8.42 -6.28 -12.59
N THR A 94 8.80 -5.34 -11.71
CA THR A 94 8.20 -5.26 -10.38
C THR A 94 7.56 -3.91 -10.13
N LEU A 95 6.42 -3.92 -9.42
CA LEU A 95 5.75 -2.75 -8.87
C LEU A 95 5.60 -2.94 -7.36
N SER A 96 6.53 -2.35 -6.59
CA SER A 96 6.47 -2.38 -5.13
C SER A 96 5.57 -1.26 -4.63
N ILE A 97 4.42 -1.60 -4.04
CA ILE A 97 3.37 -0.64 -3.68
C ILE A 97 3.39 -0.29 -2.20
N GLN A 98 3.09 0.97 -1.88
CA GLN A 98 2.81 1.39 -0.52
C GLN A 98 1.43 0.87 -0.12
N LEU A 99 1.39 -0.02 0.86
CA LEU A 99 0.15 -0.43 1.52
C LEU A 99 -0.25 0.55 2.62
N PRO A 100 -1.53 0.57 3.02
CA PRO A 100 -1.99 1.38 4.14
C PRO A 100 -1.16 1.14 5.40
N VAL A 101 -0.82 2.22 6.10
CA VAL A 101 -0.08 2.17 7.36
C VAL A 101 -0.80 2.97 8.45
N LEU A 102 -0.62 2.53 9.68
CA LEU A 102 -1.09 3.18 10.88
C LEU A 102 0.08 3.68 11.71
N GLY A 103 -0.20 4.40 12.79
CA GLY A 103 0.80 4.85 13.74
C GLY A 103 1.67 3.71 14.28
N GLY A 104 2.89 4.03 14.76
CA GLY A 104 3.91 3.04 15.15
C GLY A 104 3.50 2.05 16.24
N GLY A 105 2.49 2.38 17.06
CA GLY A 105 1.96 1.50 18.12
C GLY A 105 0.83 0.59 17.69
N ALA A 106 0.31 0.71 16.44
CA ALA A 106 -0.84 -0.05 15.97
C ALA A 106 -0.56 -1.56 15.93
N LYS A 107 -1.52 -2.34 16.42
CA LYS A 107 -1.49 -3.81 16.38
C LYS A 107 -2.07 -4.31 15.05
N ILE A 108 -1.88 -5.59 14.72
CA ILE A 108 -2.39 -6.19 13.48
C ILE A 108 -3.91 -6.01 13.35
N GLY A 109 -4.66 -6.22 14.43
CA GLY A 109 -6.12 -6.07 14.44
C GLY A 109 -6.61 -4.66 14.12
N ASP A 110 -5.82 -3.64 14.42
CA ASP A 110 -6.18 -2.24 14.16
C ASP A 110 -6.18 -1.91 12.65
N TYR A 111 -5.54 -2.77 11.84
CA TYR A 111 -5.49 -2.62 10.38
C TYR A 111 -6.74 -3.12 9.64
N ILE A 112 -7.63 -3.85 10.31
CA ILE A 112 -8.86 -4.39 9.67
C ILE A 112 -9.64 -3.31 8.91
N PRO A 113 -9.87 -2.09 9.45
CA PRO A 113 -10.57 -1.04 8.74
C PRO A 113 -9.88 -0.55 7.46
N THR A 114 -8.56 -0.82 7.29
CA THR A 114 -7.78 -0.40 6.12
C THR A 114 -7.77 -1.43 4.99
N TYR A 115 -8.36 -2.60 5.16
CA TYR A 115 -8.32 -3.66 4.15
C TYR A 115 -9.02 -3.28 2.85
N GLY A 116 -10.12 -2.52 2.92
CA GLY A 116 -10.80 -1.99 1.74
C GLY A 116 -9.90 -1.06 0.93
N GLU A 117 -9.14 -0.20 1.61
CA GLU A 117 -8.15 0.68 0.97
C GLU A 117 -6.99 -0.13 0.38
N ALA A 118 -6.51 -1.14 1.07
CA ALA A 118 -5.48 -2.04 0.54
C ALA A 118 -5.94 -2.75 -0.73
N ALA A 119 -7.15 -3.30 -0.74
CA ALA A 119 -7.74 -3.95 -1.93
C ALA A 119 -7.84 -2.96 -3.11
N GLU A 120 -8.25 -1.71 -2.88
CA GLU A 120 -8.23 -0.67 -3.91
C GLU A 120 -6.83 -0.44 -4.47
N ARG A 121 -5.79 -0.36 -3.61
CA ARG A 121 -4.40 -0.17 -4.03
C ARG A 121 -3.90 -1.33 -4.88
N PHE A 122 -4.22 -2.58 -4.52
CA PHE A 122 -3.91 -3.75 -5.36
C PHE A 122 -4.60 -3.68 -6.72
N GLN A 123 -5.89 -3.33 -6.76
CA GLN A 123 -6.63 -3.20 -8.01
C GLN A 123 -6.01 -2.12 -8.91
N LEU A 124 -5.74 -0.94 -8.38
CA LEU A 124 -5.13 0.16 -9.11
C LEU A 124 -3.72 -0.19 -9.62
N ALA A 125 -2.92 -0.89 -8.83
CA ALA A 125 -1.61 -1.40 -9.22
C ALA A 125 -1.71 -2.42 -10.38
N ALA A 126 -2.66 -3.35 -10.28
CA ALA A 126 -2.92 -4.32 -11.34
C ALA A 126 -3.39 -3.64 -12.63
N ASP A 127 -4.26 -2.64 -12.53
CA ASP A 127 -4.76 -1.90 -13.69
C ASP A 127 -3.66 -1.04 -14.33
N TRP A 128 -2.78 -0.44 -13.53
CA TRP A 128 -1.60 0.26 -14.02
C TRP A 128 -0.67 -0.68 -14.82
N LEU A 129 -0.42 -1.90 -14.30
CA LEU A 129 0.38 -2.91 -15.00
C LEU A 129 -0.31 -3.41 -16.29
N LYS A 130 -1.63 -3.63 -16.25
CA LYS A 130 -2.41 -3.98 -17.45
C LYS A 130 -2.33 -2.90 -18.53
N ALA A 131 -2.40 -1.62 -18.13
CA ALA A 131 -2.25 -0.49 -19.05
C ALA A 131 -0.85 -0.42 -19.70
N LYS A 132 0.18 -0.94 -19.01
CA LYS A 132 1.53 -1.16 -19.57
C LYS A 132 1.61 -2.40 -20.48
N GLY A 133 0.55 -3.16 -20.65
CA GLY A 133 0.48 -4.34 -21.53
C GLY A 133 0.75 -5.68 -20.85
N PHE A 134 0.95 -5.72 -19.52
CA PHE A 134 1.18 -6.97 -18.80
C PHE A 134 -0.11 -7.80 -18.69
N LYS A 135 -0.04 -9.05 -19.15
CA LYS A 135 -1.12 -10.03 -19.04
C LYS A 135 -0.92 -10.98 -17.86
N ASN A 136 0.35 -11.28 -17.57
CA ASN A 136 0.75 -12.16 -16.46
C ASN A 136 1.20 -11.28 -15.29
N ILE A 137 0.36 -11.15 -14.27
CA ILE A 137 0.61 -10.37 -13.06
C ILE A 137 0.48 -11.30 -11.86
N SER A 138 1.50 -11.30 -11.02
CA SER A 138 1.54 -12.05 -9.77
C SER A 138 1.69 -11.10 -8.59
N ILE A 139 1.32 -11.55 -7.40
CA ILE A 139 1.53 -10.80 -6.15
C ILE A 139 2.51 -11.58 -5.28
N VAL A 140 3.54 -10.91 -4.80
CA VAL A 140 4.44 -11.40 -3.75
C VAL A 140 4.28 -10.52 -2.52
N SER A 141 3.89 -11.12 -1.42
CA SER A 141 3.50 -10.42 -0.22
C SER A 141 4.03 -11.11 1.04
N HIS A 142 4.14 -10.36 2.13
CA HIS A 142 4.61 -10.87 3.41
C HIS A 142 3.75 -10.35 4.57
N SER A 143 3.50 -11.21 5.55
CA SER A 143 2.84 -10.86 6.82
C SER A 143 1.49 -10.14 6.58
N LEU A 144 1.29 -8.93 7.12
CA LEU A 144 0.07 -8.15 6.93
C LEU A 144 -0.23 -7.89 5.44
N GLY A 145 0.79 -7.69 4.61
CA GLY A 145 0.61 -7.56 3.16
C GLY A 145 -0.02 -8.80 2.53
N ALA A 146 0.30 -10.00 3.02
CA ALA A 146 -0.34 -11.23 2.56
C ALA A 146 -1.81 -11.31 3.00
N THR A 147 -2.12 -10.87 4.22
CA THR A 147 -3.51 -10.78 4.68
C THR A 147 -4.32 -9.81 3.82
N MET A 148 -3.75 -8.64 3.51
CA MET A 148 -4.39 -7.64 2.66
C MET A 148 -4.57 -8.14 1.21
N ALA A 149 -3.56 -8.83 0.64
CA ALA A 149 -3.64 -9.42 -0.70
C ALA A 149 -4.73 -10.49 -0.81
N ASN A 150 -4.98 -11.25 0.26
CA ASN A 150 -6.05 -12.25 0.29
C ASN A 150 -7.46 -11.64 0.38
N GLN A 151 -7.59 -10.32 0.61
CA GLN A 151 -8.87 -9.61 0.60
C GLN A 151 -9.15 -8.97 -0.76
N TYR A 152 -8.14 -8.89 -1.63
CA TYR A 152 -8.22 -8.45 -3.02
C TYR A 152 -8.64 -9.57 -3.96
#